data_a156904d6dce5ac1ceaeec3f01abb7a5
#
_entry.id   a156904d6dce5ac1ceaeec3f01abb7a5
#
_cell.length_a   1.000
_cell.length_b   1.000
_cell.length_c   1.000
_cell.angle_alpha   90.00
_cell.angle_beta   90.00
_cell.angle_gamma   90.00
#
_symmetry.space_group_name_H-M   'P 1'
#
loop_
_entity.id
_entity.type
_entity.pdbx_description
1 polymer ?
#
loop_
_entity_poly.entity_id
_entity_poly.type
_entity_poly.pdbx_seq_one_letter_code
_entity_poly.pdbx_strand_id
1 'polypeptide(L)'
;MKVSILGLCILIMSVQSSDAQQTKTNAEQEIINLSKKKWDWMADKNVDSLNVLFDEKSMFVHMGGSWGKTQELTTIKGGGIWYKKAEVYTVLVNIIGNTAILLNDIDLLAVVGGNEVTNPFMVTEVYIKENGKWKMGSLTFSKLMRQVKIK
;
A
#
# COMPACT_ATOMS: atom_id res chain seq x y z
N MET A 1 16.14 -72.05 24.27
CA MET A 1 16.66 -70.74 23.80
C MET A 1 15.51 -69.93 23.22
N LYS A 2 15.05 -68.90 23.97
CA LYS A 2 13.98 -67.98 23.53
C LYS A 2 14.65 -66.68 23.06
N VAL A 3 14.54 -66.36 21.78
CA VAL A 3 15.04 -65.09 21.24
C VAL A 3 13.87 -64.11 21.29
N SER A 4 13.99 -63.05 22.13
CA SER A 4 13.06 -61.93 22.15
C SER A 4 13.51 -60.91 21.12
N ILE A 5 12.66 -60.65 20.12
CA ILE A 5 12.84 -59.55 19.15
C ILE A 5 12.22 -58.29 19.73
N LEU A 6 13.06 -57.35 20.10
CA LEU A 6 12.66 -56.01 20.57
C LEU A 6 12.35 -55.14 19.36
N GLY A 7 11.08 -54.87 19.12
CA GLY A 7 10.64 -53.98 18.05
C GLY A 7 10.89 -52.52 18.41
N LEU A 8 11.74 -51.85 17.65
CA LEU A 8 12.04 -50.42 17.74
C LEU A 8 10.98 -49.63 16.94
N CYS A 9 9.98 -49.07 17.64
CA CYS A 9 9.03 -48.13 17.04
C CYS A 9 9.71 -46.74 16.86
N ILE A 10 10.08 -46.44 15.60
CA ILE A 10 10.53 -45.09 15.24
C ILE A 10 9.29 -44.20 15.07
N LEU A 11 9.08 -43.31 16.04
CA LEU A 11 8.04 -42.27 15.98
C LEU A 11 8.53 -41.16 15.04
N ILE A 12 8.02 -41.13 13.79
CA ILE A 12 8.27 -40.05 12.86
C ILE A 12 7.37 -38.87 13.27
N MET A 13 7.93 -37.89 13.98
CA MET A 13 7.26 -36.61 14.22
C MET A 13 7.29 -35.82 12.91
N SER A 14 6.18 -35.77 12.20
CA SER A 14 5.95 -34.84 11.11
C SER A 14 5.81 -33.43 11.67
N VAL A 15 6.85 -32.60 11.48
CA VAL A 15 6.78 -31.16 11.75
C VAL A 15 5.90 -30.56 10.64
N GLN A 16 4.64 -30.34 10.95
CA GLN A 16 3.76 -29.52 10.12
C GLN A 16 4.20 -28.06 10.31
N SER A 17 4.86 -27.50 9.32
CA SER A 17 5.07 -26.05 9.21
C SER A 17 3.71 -25.42 8.95
N SER A 18 3.04 -24.97 10.00
CA SER A 18 1.88 -24.11 9.88
C SER A 18 2.39 -22.77 9.39
N ASP A 19 2.15 -22.44 8.13
CA ASP A 19 2.18 -21.06 7.65
C ASP A 19 1.10 -20.31 8.44
N ALA A 20 1.51 -19.71 9.56
CA ALA A 20 0.66 -18.85 10.35
C ALA A 20 0.40 -17.60 9.52
N GLN A 21 -0.72 -17.57 8.79
CA GLN A 21 -1.26 -16.37 8.18
C GLN A 21 -1.48 -15.37 9.30
N GLN A 22 -0.53 -14.45 9.46
CA GLN A 22 -0.55 -13.44 10.51
C GLN A 22 -1.80 -12.59 10.34
N THR A 23 -2.76 -12.74 11.26
CA THR A 23 -3.99 -11.92 11.26
C THR A 23 -3.60 -10.46 11.46
N LYS A 24 -3.97 -9.62 10.49
CA LYS A 24 -3.70 -8.18 10.57
C LYS A 24 -4.39 -7.57 11.77
N THR A 25 -3.71 -6.68 12.45
CA THR A 25 -4.29 -5.93 13.58
C THR A 25 -5.41 -5.00 13.09
N ASN A 26 -6.31 -4.57 13.99
CA ASN A 26 -7.36 -3.60 13.64
C ASN A 26 -6.79 -2.31 13.05
N ALA A 27 -5.66 -1.85 13.56
CA ALA A 27 -5.01 -0.63 13.07
C ALA A 27 -4.41 -0.80 11.66
N GLU A 28 -3.81 -1.96 11.36
CA GLU A 28 -3.33 -2.26 10.00
C GLU A 28 -4.49 -2.34 9.01
N GLN A 29 -5.61 -2.94 9.40
CA GLN A 29 -6.80 -3.01 8.56
C GLN A 29 -7.42 -1.62 8.32
N GLU A 30 -7.41 -0.74 9.34
CA GLU A 30 -7.83 0.66 9.22
C GLU A 30 -7.01 1.39 8.14
N ILE A 31 -5.68 1.24 8.14
CA ILE A 31 -4.77 1.83 7.16
C ILE A 31 -5.00 1.27 5.76
N ILE A 32 -5.18 -0.04 5.61
CA ILE A 32 -5.48 -0.66 4.31
C ILE A 32 -6.78 -0.10 3.72
N ASN A 33 -7.81 0.02 4.55
CA ASN A 33 -9.10 0.57 4.11
C ASN A 33 -8.99 2.06 3.74
N LEU A 34 -8.17 2.82 4.47
CA LEU A 34 -7.92 4.22 4.19
C LEU A 34 -7.16 4.41 2.87
N SER A 35 -6.14 3.57 2.61
CA SER A 35 -5.41 3.55 1.34
C SER A 35 -6.34 3.26 0.14
N LYS A 36 -7.25 2.27 0.27
CA LYS A 36 -8.26 2.00 -0.78
C LYS A 36 -9.12 3.22 -1.06
N LYS A 37 -9.69 3.83 -0.03
CA LYS A 37 -10.50 5.05 -0.16
C LYS A 37 -9.72 6.20 -0.80
N LYS A 38 -8.45 6.35 -0.44
CA LYS A 38 -7.57 7.35 -1.06
C LYS A 38 -7.47 7.14 -2.57
N TRP A 39 -7.27 5.90 -3.05
CA TRP A 39 -7.22 5.62 -4.48
C TRP A 39 -8.55 5.95 -5.18
N ASP A 40 -9.69 5.64 -4.55
CA ASP A 40 -11.02 6.00 -5.07
C ASP A 40 -11.16 7.52 -5.16
N TRP A 41 -10.80 8.26 -4.11
CA TRP A 41 -10.85 9.72 -4.11
C TRP A 41 -9.92 10.36 -5.15
N MET A 42 -8.74 9.76 -5.40
CA MET A 42 -7.83 10.22 -6.44
C MET A 42 -8.40 9.96 -7.84
N ALA A 43 -9.05 8.83 -8.06
CA ALA A 43 -9.72 8.50 -9.32
C ALA A 43 -10.89 9.46 -9.60
N ASP A 44 -11.69 9.75 -8.58
CA ASP A 44 -12.84 10.65 -8.65
C ASP A 44 -12.48 12.14 -8.61
N LYS A 45 -11.17 12.47 -8.43
CA LYS A 45 -10.68 13.84 -8.20
C LYS A 45 -11.38 14.52 -7.00
N ASN A 46 -11.75 13.73 -5.99
CA ASN A 46 -12.39 14.23 -4.78
C ASN A 46 -11.39 14.93 -3.87
N VAL A 47 -11.01 16.14 -4.27
CA VAL A 47 -9.99 16.95 -3.58
C VAL A 47 -10.41 17.35 -2.16
N ASP A 48 -11.70 17.41 -1.86
CA ASP A 48 -12.18 17.74 -0.51
C ASP A 48 -11.85 16.61 0.48
N SER A 49 -12.11 15.36 0.11
CA SER A 49 -11.73 14.20 0.92
C SER A 49 -10.22 14.05 1.04
N LEU A 50 -9.48 14.26 -0.06
CA LEU A 50 -8.03 14.24 -0.06
C LEU A 50 -7.43 15.35 0.80
N ASN A 51 -8.01 16.56 0.78
CA ASN A 51 -7.59 17.67 1.63
C ASN A 51 -7.73 17.35 3.14
N VAL A 52 -8.78 16.63 3.51
CA VAL A 52 -8.96 16.16 4.90
C VAL A 52 -7.94 15.08 5.26
N LEU A 53 -7.62 14.17 4.32
CA LEU A 53 -6.66 13.08 4.54
C LEU A 53 -5.22 13.58 4.60
N PHE A 54 -4.82 14.45 3.69
CA PHE A 54 -3.43 14.93 3.58
C PHE A 54 -3.09 15.86 4.73
N ASP A 55 -1.96 15.59 5.40
CA ASP A 55 -1.42 16.51 6.40
C ASP A 55 -0.93 17.80 5.74
N GLU A 56 -0.91 18.91 6.48
CA GLU A 56 -0.45 20.21 5.95
C GLU A 56 1.03 20.17 5.51
N LYS A 57 1.83 19.30 6.12
CA LYS A 57 3.24 19.10 5.82
C LYS A 57 3.49 17.89 4.93
N SER A 58 2.45 17.30 4.35
CA SER A 58 2.60 16.12 3.50
C SER A 58 3.45 16.39 2.27
N MET A 59 4.21 15.37 1.87
CA MET A 59 5.09 15.41 0.71
C MET A 59 4.74 14.30 -0.27
N PHE A 60 4.69 14.66 -1.54
CA PHE A 60 4.38 13.76 -2.65
C PHE A 60 5.59 13.67 -3.57
N VAL A 61 6.03 12.44 -3.87
CA VAL A 61 7.20 12.20 -4.71
C VAL A 61 6.76 11.39 -5.94
N HIS A 62 6.90 12.00 -7.09
CA HIS A 62 6.58 11.43 -8.40
C HIS A 62 7.84 11.23 -9.23
N MET A 63 7.76 10.51 -10.36
CA MET A 63 8.90 10.32 -11.26
C MET A 63 9.45 11.66 -11.81
N GLY A 64 8.59 12.66 -11.97
CA GLY A 64 8.95 13.96 -12.54
C GLY A 64 9.27 15.04 -11.51
N GLY A 65 9.13 14.78 -10.21
CA GLY A 65 9.39 15.79 -9.18
C GLY A 65 8.70 15.50 -7.85
N SER A 66 8.87 16.42 -6.90
CA SER A 66 8.24 16.33 -5.59
C SER A 66 7.66 17.68 -5.18
N TRP A 67 6.56 17.64 -4.42
CA TRP A 67 5.85 18.84 -3.95
C TRP A 67 5.00 18.56 -2.72
N GLY A 68 4.46 19.62 -2.14
CA GLY A 68 3.58 19.54 -0.97
C GLY A 68 2.10 19.43 -1.32
N LYS A 69 1.26 19.40 -0.28
CA LYS A 69 -0.19 19.22 -0.31
C LYS A 69 -0.90 20.13 -1.33
N THR A 70 -0.67 21.43 -1.25
CA THR A 70 -1.39 22.41 -2.10
C THR A 70 -1.20 22.13 -3.59
N GLN A 71 0.04 21.82 -4.00
CA GLN A 71 0.33 21.52 -5.39
C GLN A 71 -0.26 20.18 -5.80
N GLU A 72 -0.22 19.14 -4.94
CA GLU A 72 -0.84 17.84 -5.23
C GLU A 72 -2.34 17.97 -5.47
N LEU A 73 -3.07 18.65 -4.57
CA LEU A 73 -4.51 18.87 -4.72
C LEU A 73 -4.83 19.69 -6.00
N THR A 74 -4.04 20.70 -6.31
CA THR A 74 -4.20 21.50 -7.54
C THR A 74 -3.96 20.62 -8.78
N THR A 75 -2.94 19.79 -8.78
CA THR A 75 -2.59 18.88 -9.86
C THR A 75 -3.70 17.85 -10.11
N ILE A 76 -4.25 17.25 -9.05
CA ILE A 76 -5.37 16.30 -9.15
C ILE A 76 -6.62 17.02 -9.67
N LYS A 77 -7.00 18.16 -9.09
CA LYS A 77 -8.19 18.92 -9.48
C LYS A 77 -8.14 19.34 -10.93
N GLY A 78 -7.00 19.86 -11.37
CA GLY A 78 -6.80 20.32 -12.74
C GLY A 78 -6.58 19.20 -13.75
N GLY A 79 -6.36 17.96 -13.30
CA GLY A 79 -6.10 16.82 -14.17
C GLY A 79 -4.70 16.80 -14.78
N GLY A 80 -3.75 17.56 -14.24
CA GLY A 80 -2.33 17.48 -14.63
C GLY A 80 -1.77 16.10 -14.42
N ILE A 81 -2.21 15.45 -13.34
CA ILE A 81 -2.15 13.99 -13.12
C ILE A 81 -3.55 13.53 -12.70
N TRP A 82 -4.11 12.59 -13.44
CA TRP A 82 -5.37 11.93 -13.08
C TRP A 82 -5.12 10.45 -12.84
N TYR A 83 -5.25 10.00 -11.62
CA TYR A 83 -5.03 8.62 -11.16
C TYR A 83 -6.29 7.77 -11.42
N LYS A 84 -6.51 7.35 -12.67
CA LYS A 84 -7.77 6.71 -13.10
C LYS A 84 -8.06 5.39 -12.39
N LYS A 85 -7.03 4.55 -12.21
CA LYS A 85 -7.16 3.25 -11.57
C LYS A 85 -5.83 2.78 -11.01
N ALA A 86 -5.81 2.41 -9.73
CA ALA A 86 -4.72 1.66 -9.12
C ALA A 86 -5.15 0.20 -8.95
N GLU A 87 -4.58 -0.71 -9.74
CA GLU A 87 -4.76 -2.15 -9.54
C GLU A 87 -3.74 -2.62 -8.51
N VAL A 88 -4.20 -2.94 -7.30
CA VAL A 88 -3.35 -3.28 -6.16
C VAL A 88 -3.17 -4.80 -6.06
N TYR A 89 -1.93 -5.30 -6.14
CA TYR A 89 -1.60 -6.73 -6.09
C TYR A 89 -1.17 -7.18 -4.70
N THR A 90 -0.38 -6.35 -4.02
CA THR A 90 0.14 -6.66 -2.68
C THR A 90 0.09 -5.43 -1.80
N VAL A 91 -0.29 -5.63 -0.55
CA VAL A 91 -0.29 -4.59 0.48
C VAL A 91 0.44 -5.09 1.71
N LEU A 92 1.46 -4.36 2.13
CA LEU A 92 2.19 -4.57 3.38
C LEU A 92 2.02 -3.34 4.27
N VAL A 93 1.76 -3.54 5.56
CA VAL A 93 1.61 -2.44 6.54
C VAL A 93 2.48 -2.75 7.74
N ASN A 94 3.25 -1.75 8.17
CA ASN A 94 3.97 -1.76 9.44
C ASN A 94 3.53 -0.54 10.27
N ILE A 95 3.23 -0.75 11.54
CA ILE A 95 2.89 0.31 12.49
C ILE A 95 4.03 0.47 13.49
N ILE A 96 4.56 1.68 13.58
CA ILE A 96 5.67 2.05 14.46
C ILE A 96 5.21 3.26 15.30
N GLY A 97 4.80 3.01 16.55
CA GLY A 97 4.23 4.04 17.41
C GLY A 97 2.94 4.62 16.81
N ASN A 98 2.93 5.91 16.52
CA ASN A 98 1.82 6.62 15.87
C ASN A 98 1.95 6.73 14.34
N THR A 99 2.92 6.02 13.74
CA THR A 99 3.21 6.07 12.31
C THR A 99 2.89 4.72 11.67
N ALA A 100 2.17 4.73 10.55
CA ALA A 100 1.98 3.57 9.70
C ALA A 100 2.70 3.77 8.38
N ILE A 101 3.47 2.75 7.95
CA ILE A 101 4.11 2.69 6.64
C ILE A 101 3.39 1.59 5.85
N LEU A 102 2.81 1.95 4.72
CA LEU A 102 2.13 1.02 3.84
C LEU A 102 2.86 0.98 2.49
N LEU A 103 3.08 -0.23 1.99
CA LEU A 103 3.63 -0.49 0.66
C LEU A 103 2.55 -1.16 -0.21
N ASN A 104 2.33 -0.62 -1.41
CA ASN A 104 1.47 -1.21 -2.43
C ASN A 104 2.30 -1.57 -3.66
N ASP A 105 2.29 -2.83 -4.11
CA ASP A 105 2.66 -3.19 -5.49
C ASP A 105 1.43 -2.97 -6.37
N ILE A 106 1.49 -2.02 -7.29
CA ILE A 106 0.36 -1.64 -8.14
C ILE A 106 0.75 -1.54 -9.61
N ASP A 107 -0.25 -1.69 -10.50
CA ASP A 107 -0.24 -1.04 -11.80
C ASP A 107 -1.14 0.20 -11.73
N LEU A 108 -0.61 1.34 -12.11
CA LEU A 108 -1.33 2.61 -12.11
C LEU A 108 -1.66 3.03 -13.54
N LEU A 109 -2.95 3.03 -13.87
CA LEU A 109 -3.48 3.69 -15.05
C LEU A 109 -3.73 5.17 -14.71
N ALA A 110 -3.05 6.06 -15.39
CA ALA A 110 -3.15 7.51 -15.16
C ALA A 110 -3.16 8.28 -16.46
N VAL A 111 -3.69 9.51 -16.42
CA VAL A 111 -3.44 10.52 -17.45
C VAL A 111 -2.41 11.51 -16.91
N VAL A 112 -1.34 11.73 -17.63
CA VAL A 112 -0.26 12.67 -17.26
C VAL A 112 -0.01 13.62 -18.42
N GLY A 113 -0.23 14.91 -18.19
CA GLY A 113 -0.08 15.90 -19.25
C GLY A 113 -0.96 15.63 -20.49
N GLY A 114 -2.16 15.07 -20.28
CA GLY A 114 -3.11 14.72 -21.34
C GLY A 114 -2.90 13.34 -21.98
N ASN A 115 -1.83 12.61 -21.64
CA ASN A 115 -1.52 11.29 -22.20
C ASN A 115 -1.88 10.18 -21.20
N GLU A 116 -2.60 9.16 -21.66
CA GLU A 116 -2.89 7.98 -20.84
C GLU A 116 -1.66 7.07 -20.79
N VAL A 117 -1.26 6.67 -19.58
CA VAL A 117 -0.10 5.83 -19.32
C VAL A 117 -0.41 4.79 -18.26
N THR A 118 0.21 3.61 -18.38
CA THR A 118 0.15 2.59 -17.34
C THR A 118 1.56 2.23 -16.91
N ASN A 119 1.83 2.33 -15.62
CA ASN A 119 3.14 2.01 -15.06
C ASN A 119 3.02 1.15 -13.81
N PRO A 120 3.93 0.18 -13.61
CA PRO A 120 4.04 -0.59 -12.38
C PRO A 120 4.82 0.21 -11.34
N PHE A 121 4.28 0.29 -10.11
CA PHE A 121 4.92 0.99 -9.01
C PHE A 121 4.93 0.16 -7.73
N MET A 122 5.98 0.33 -6.93
CA MET A 122 5.90 0.20 -5.49
C MET A 122 5.57 1.57 -4.93
N VAL A 123 4.40 1.71 -4.34
CA VAL A 123 3.96 2.97 -3.72
C VAL A 123 4.15 2.87 -2.23
N THR A 124 4.88 3.84 -1.67
CA THR A 124 5.04 3.99 -0.22
C THR A 124 4.09 5.08 0.27
N GLU A 125 3.26 4.73 1.23
CA GLU A 125 2.34 5.63 1.92
C GLU A 125 2.74 5.71 3.39
N VAL A 126 2.92 6.92 3.91
CA VAL A 126 3.20 7.15 5.33
C VAL A 126 2.02 7.87 5.94
N TYR A 127 1.46 7.29 7.00
CA TYR A 127 0.37 7.88 7.77
C TYR A 127 0.83 8.15 9.19
N ILE A 128 0.36 9.25 9.78
CA ILE A 128 0.64 9.66 11.15
C ILE A 128 -0.68 9.79 11.88
N LYS A 129 -0.78 9.19 13.08
CA LYS A 129 -1.98 9.27 13.91
C LYS A 129 -1.89 10.45 14.87
N GLU A 130 -2.75 11.44 14.66
CA GLU A 130 -2.86 12.64 15.49
C GLU A 130 -4.30 12.80 16.00
N ASN A 131 -4.46 13.00 17.29
CA ASN A 131 -5.78 13.15 17.93
C ASN A 131 -6.76 12.02 17.55
N GLY A 132 -6.25 10.78 17.48
CA GLY A 132 -7.02 9.58 17.13
C GLY A 132 -7.34 9.42 15.65
N LYS A 133 -6.91 10.32 14.76
CA LYS A 133 -7.16 10.29 13.32
C LYS A 133 -5.87 10.09 12.53
N TRP A 134 -5.92 9.26 11.49
CA TRP A 134 -4.83 9.10 10.57
C TRP A 134 -4.80 10.22 9.53
N LYS A 135 -3.62 10.80 9.32
CA LYS A 135 -3.30 11.76 8.26
C LYS A 135 -2.19 11.20 7.40
N MET A 136 -2.24 11.45 6.10
CA MET A 136 -1.15 11.07 5.20
C MET A 136 -0.04 12.11 5.26
N GLY A 137 1.17 11.67 5.64
CA GLY A 137 2.37 12.51 5.68
C GLY A 137 3.23 12.38 4.42
N SER A 138 3.15 11.25 3.70
CA SER A 138 3.88 11.09 2.43
C SER A 138 3.24 10.06 1.51
N LEU A 139 3.40 10.31 0.19
CA LEU A 139 3.07 9.38 -0.89
C LEU A 139 4.21 9.40 -1.91
N THR A 140 4.86 8.24 -2.12
CA THR A 140 6.02 8.12 -2.99
C THR A 140 5.84 7.01 -4.01
N PHE A 141 6.13 7.30 -5.27
CA PHE A 141 6.04 6.36 -6.39
C PHE A 141 7.43 5.90 -6.83
N SER A 142 7.75 4.62 -6.60
CA SER A 142 8.98 3.97 -7.09
C SER A 142 8.62 3.06 -8.26
N LYS A 143 9.05 3.41 -9.48
CA LYS A 143 8.77 2.60 -10.68
C LYS A 143 9.44 1.25 -10.58
N LEU A 144 8.66 0.17 -10.79
CA LEU A 144 9.16 -1.19 -10.82
C LEU A 144 9.65 -1.57 -12.24
N MET A 145 10.65 -2.45 -12.28
CA MET A 145 11.21 -2.96 -13.55
C MET A 145 10.38 -4.10 -14.15
N ARG A 146 9.37 -4.62 -13.43
CA ARG A 146 8.48 -5.66 -13.94
C ARG A 146 7.55 -5.16 -15.04
N GLN A 147 7.02 -6.08 -15.83
CA GLN A 147 5.97 -5.79 -16.80
C GLN A 147 4.66 -5.36 -16.10
N VAL A 148 3.86 -4.55 -16.80
CA VAL A 148 2.46 -4.25 -16.44
C VAL A 148 1.65 -5.54 -16.47
N LYS A 149 0.82 -5.80 -15.47
CA LYS A 149 -0.03 -7.00 -15.32
C LYS A 149 -1.49 -6.73 -15.70
N ILE A 150 -1.95 -5.48 -15.55
CA ILE A 150 -3.30 -5.08 -15.94
C ILE A 150 -3.48 -5.26 -17.46
N LYS A 151 -4.62 -5.84 -17.87
CA LYS A 151 -5.01 -6.05 -19.26
C LYS A 151 -6.08 -5.05 -19.67
#